data_bdc0de012b95f28098c13b889bdc4d6d
#
_entry.id   bdc0de012b95f28098c13b889bdc4d6d
#
_cell.length_a   1.000
_cell.length_b   1.000
_cell.length_c   1.000
_cell.angle_alpha   90.00
_cell.angle_beta   90.00
_cell.angle_gamma   90.00
#
_symmetry.space_group_name_H-M   'P 1'
#
loop_
_entity.id
_entity.type
_entity.pdbx_description
1 polymer ?
#
loop_
_entity_poly.entity_id
_entity_poly.type
_entity_poly.pdbx_seq_one_letter_code
_entity_poly.pdbx_strand_id
1 'polypeptide(L)'
;MTEKLEDRCKRLIVQHEYKECEKKLGEAMLQNPHSEIPHNLMGILMEKENNHVQAMKHFRVAYALDPTYIPARYNMEQYGIMYPSGRYAYTEEDCPVQNKEENCS
;
A
#
# COMPACT_ATOMS: atom_id res chain seq x y z
N MET A 1 -3.68 -19.29 -14.11
CA MET A 1 -3.95 -18.63 -12.84
C MET A 1 -3.70 -17.16 -12.94
N THR A 2 -4.60 -16.38 -12.37
CA THR A 2 -4.47 -14.93 -12.41
C THR A 2 -3.64 -14.46 -11.24
N GLU A 3 -2.64 -13.64 -11.54
CA GLU A 3 -1.82 -13.03 -10.48
C GLU A 3 -2.66 -12.02 -9.72
N LYS A 4 -2.53 -12.00 -8.38
CA LYS A 4 -3.22 -11.00 -7.59
C LYS A 4 -2.68 -9.62 -7.90
N LEU A 5 -3.54 -8.61 -7.76
CA LEU A 5 -3.14 -7.22 -7.98
C LEU A 5 -1.96 -6.84 -7.09
N GLU A 6 -1.98 -7.24 -5.83
CA GLU A 6 -0.90 -6.93 -4.91
C GLU A 6 0.43 -7.49 -5.39
N ASP A 7 0.42 -8.74 -5.85
CA ASP A 7 1.66 -9.39 -6.30
C ASP A 7 2.15 -8.76 -7.58
N ARG A 8 1.24 -8.46 -8.50
CA ARG A 8 1.61 -7.81 -9.76
C ARG A 8 2.23 -6.44 -9.51
N CYS A 9 1.60 -5.64 -8.66
CA CYS A 9 2.11 -4.30 -8.37
C CYS A 9 3.44 -4.34 -7.65
N LYS A 10 3.59 -5.27 -6.71
CA LYS A 10 4.88 -5.43 -6.04
C LYS A 10 5.98 -5.75 -7.05
N ARG A 11 5.71 -6.66 -7.97
CA ARG A 11 6.68 -7.02 -8.99
C ARG A 11 7.03 -5.82 -9.87
N LEU A 12 6.01 -5.09 -10.32
CA LEU A 12 6.23 -3.93 -11.17
C LEU A 12 7.03 -2.84 -10.46
N ILE A 13 6.73 -2.61 -9.19
CA ILE A 13 7.45 -1.60 -8.42
C ILE A 13 8.90 -2.01 -8.21
N VAL A 14 9.15 -3.27 -7.88
CA VAL A 14 10.52 -3.77 -7.70
C VAL A 14 11.30 -3.63 -9.00
N GLN A 15 10.65 -3.81 -10.14
CA GLN A 15 11.28 -3.68 -11.45
C GLN A 15 11.31 -2.24 -11.95
N HIS A 16 10.86 -1.29 -11.15
CA HIS A 16 10.78 0.13 -11.51
C HIS A 16 9.88 0.39 -12.71
N GLU A 17 8.87 -0.46 -12.93
CA GLU A 17 7.88 -0.27 -13.98
C GLU A 17 6.72 0.54 -13.43
N TYR A 18 7.02 1.78 -13.05
CA TYR A 18 6.05 2.60 -12.31
C TYR A 18 4.84 3.01 -13.15
N LYS A 19 5.06 3.33 -14.42
CA LYS A 19 3.94 3.75 -15.28
C LYS A 19 2.95 2.61 -15.49
N GLU A 20 3.48 1.40 -15.69
CA GLU A 20 2.61 0.25 -15.87
C GLU A 20 1.84 -0.05 -14.58
N CYS A 21 2.51 0.07 -13.43
CA CYS A 21 1.88 -0.11 -12.14
C CYS A 21 0.75 0.90 -11.94
N GLU A 22 1.02 2.17 -12.25
CA GLU A 22 0.02 3.21 -12.10
C GLU A 22 -1.19 2.95 -12.98
N LYS A 23 -0.96 2.51 -14.21
CA LYS A 23 -2.04 2.19 -15.12
C LYS A 23 -2.92 1.07 -14.57
N LYS A 24 -2.29 0.01 -14.08
CA LYS A 24 -3.04 -1.12 -13.51
C LYS A 24 -3.85 -0.70 -12.29
N LEU A 25 -3.27 0.15 -11.45
CA LEU A 25 -3.98 0.62 -10.27
C LEU A 25 -5.15 1.53 -10.63
N GLY A 26 -4.96 2.38 -11.64
CA GLY A 26 -6.06 3.22 -12.12
C GLY A 26 -7.22 2.40 -12.61
N GLU A 27 -6.93 1.33 -13.36
CA GLU A 27 -7.97 0.43 -13.84
C GLU A 27 -8.70 -0.24 -12.68
N ALA A 28 -7.94 -0.69 -11.67
CA ALA A 28 -8.53 -1.34 -10.51
C ALA A 28 -9.42 -0.39 -9.73
N MET A 29 -9.03 0.87 -9.60
CA MET A 29 -9.85 1.86 -8.92
C MET A 29 -11.15 2.14 -9.64
N LEU A 30 -11.12 2.13 -10.97
CA LEU A 30 -12.35 2.29 -11.73
C LEU A 30 -13.29 1.11 -11.56
N GLN A 31 -12.74 -0.09 -11.51
CA GLN A 31 -13.56 -1.29 -11.37
C GLN A 31 -14.12 -1.45 -9.97
N ASN A 32 -13.36 -1.07 -8.95
CA ASN A 32 -13.74 -1.25 -7.56
C ASN A 32 -13.42 0.00 -6.76
N PRO A 33 -14.24 1.07 -6.89
CA PRO A 33 -13.91 2.36 -6.26
C PRO A 33 -13.87 2.30 -4.74
N HIS A 34 -14.51 1.31 -4.14
CA HIS A 34 -14.55 1.21 -2.67
C HIS A 34 -13.54 0.21 -2.12
N SER A 35 -12.67 -0.33 -2.97
CA SER A 35 -11.65 -1.25 -2.49
C SER A 35 -10.47 -0.48 -1.90
N GLU A 36 -10.04 -0.91 -0.72
CA GLU A 36 -8.89 -0.30 -0.04
C GLU A 36 -7.58 -0.72 -0.69
N ILE A 37 -7.54 -1.87 -1.36
CA ILE A 37 -6.30 -2.45 -1.86
C ILE A 37 -5.59 -1.56 -2.89
N PRO A 38 -6.26 -1.07 -3.94
CA PRO A 38 -5.56 -0.22 -4.90
C PRO A 38 -5.01 1.06 -4.30
N HIS A 39 -5.70 1.63 -3.31
CA HIS A 39 -5.21 2.84 -2.68
C HIS A 39 -3.95 2.59 -1.86
N ASN A 40 -3.90 1.46 -1.15
CA ASN A 40 -2.68 1.11 -0.43
C ASN A 40 -1.50 0.96 -1.38
N LEU A 41 -1.72 0.26 -2.49
CA LEU A 41 -0.67 0.05 -3.48
C LEU A 41 -0.25 1.36 -4.16
N MET A 42 -1.21 2.24 -4.43
CA MET A 42 -0.89 3.54 -5.01
C MET A 42 -0.06 4.37 -4.04
N GLY A 43 -0.36 4.27 -2.73
CA GLY A 43 0.46 4.95 -1.73
C GLY A 43 1.90 4.48 -1.78
N ILE A 44 2.12 3.16 -1.89
CA ILE A 44 3.48 2.64 -2.00
C ILE A 44 4.17 3.15 -3.26
N LEU A 45 3.45 3.15 -4.39
CA LEU A 45 4.00 3.66 -5.64
C LEU A 45 4.41 5.13 -5.51
N MET A 46 3.56 5.93 -4.88
CA MET A 46 3.87 7.35 -4.69
C MET A 46 5.12 7.53 -3.83
N GLU A 47 5.29 6.70 -2.78
CA GLU A 47 6.50 6.78 -1.97
C GLU A 47 7.73 6.45 -2.81
N LYS A 48 7.63 5.44 -3.66
CA LYS A 48 8.75 5.09 -4.53
C LYS A 48 9.09 6.20 -5.51
N GLU A 49 8.12 7.01 -5.86
CA GLU A 49 8.33 8.16 -6.73
C GLU A 49 8.65 9.43 -5.95
N ASN A 50 8.88 9.29 -4.64
CA ASN A 50 9.22 10.41 -3.76
C ASN A 50 8.11 11.43 -3.62
N ASN A 51 6.87 10.99 -3.75
CA ASN A 51 5.71 11.86 -3.59
C ASN A 51 5.00 11.49 -2.30
N HIS A 52 5.61 11.87 -1.19
CA HIS A 52 5.14 11.48 0.13
C HIS A 52 3.75 12.02 0.44
N VAL A 53 3.46 13.26 0.02
CA VAL A 53 2.16 13.86 0.31
C VAL A 53 1.03 13.05 -0.32
N GLN A 54 1.19 12.70 -1.59
CA GLN A 54 0.18 11.88 -2.27
C GLN A 54 0.11 10.48 -1.69
N ALA A 55 1.28 9.93 -1.32
CA ALA A 55 1.30 8.60 -0.70
C ALA A 55 0.45 8.57 0.55
N MET A 56 0.62 9.55 1.43
CA MET A 56 -0.14 9.59 2.67
C MET A 56 -1.63 9.77 2.43
N LYS A 57 -1.99 10.54 1.39
CA LYS A 57 -3.41 10.68 1.04
C LYS A 57 -4.02 9.34 0.67
N HIS A 58 -3.30 8.55 -0.14
CA HIS A 58 -3.81 7.25 -0.56
C HIS A 58 -3.89 6.27 0.61
N PHE A 59 -2.88 6.27 1.50
CA PHE A 59 -2.95 5.41 2.67
C PHE A 59 -4.13 5.77 3.57
N ARG A 60 -4.40 7.07 3.73
CA ARG A 60 -5.55 7.50 4.53
C ARG A 60 -6.87 7.10 3.89
N VAL A 61 -6.96 7.18 2.55
CA VAL A 61 -8.17 6.73 1.87
C VAL A 61 -8.36 5.23 2.06
N ALA A 62 -7.29 4.45 1.93
CA ALA A 62 -7.38 3.01 2.14
C ALA A 62 -7.84 2.71 3.57
N TYR A 63 -7.29 3.40 4.54
CA TYR A 63 -7.68 3.21 5.93
C TYR A 63 -9.14 3.59 6.16
N ALA A 64 -9.60 4.66 5.52
CA ALA A 64 -10.98 5.09 5.66
C ALA A 64 -11.95 4.09 5.02
N LEU A 65 -11.53 3.48 3.90
CA LEU A 65 -12.37 2.49 3.22
C LEU A 65 -12.48 1.21 4.04
N ASP A 66 -11.42 0.81 4.68
CA ASP A 66 -11.41 -0.39 5.53
C ASP A 66 -10.41 -0.23 6.65
N PRO A 67 -10.85 0.26 7.82
CA PRO A 67 -9.93 0.45 8.95
C PRO A 67 -9.30 -0.83 9.48
N THR A 68 -9.86 -2.00 9.10
CA THR A 68 -9.28 -3.27 9.53
C THR A 68 -8.21 -3.79 8.58
N TYR A 69 -7.98 -3.09 7.46
CA TYR A 69 -6.99 -3.52 6.48
C TYR A 69 -5.60 -3.14 6.99
N ILE A 70 -4.90 -4.13 7.51
CA ILE A 70 -3.65 -3.92 8.24
C ILE A 70 -2.54 -3.32 7.37
N PRO A 71 -2.37 -3.72 6.08
CA PRO A 71 -1.30 -3.12 5.27
C PRO A 71 -1.36 -1.60 5.17
N ALA A 72 -2.55 -1.03 4.97
CA ALA A 72 -2.67 0.42 4.86
C ALA A 72 -2.32 1.09 6.18
N ARG A 73 -2.80 0.53 7.28
CA ARG A 73 -2.49 1.07 8.60
C ARG A 73 -0.99 1.00 8.88
N TYR A 74 -0.38 -0.13 8.56
CA TYR A 74 1.06 -0.31 8.76
C TYR A 74 1.85 0.71 7.94
N ASN A 75 1.51 0.86 6.66
CA ASN A 75 2.22 1.80 5.81
C ASN A 75 2.04 3.23 6.27
N MET A 76 0.81 3.58 6.68
CA MET A 76 0.54 4.92 7.17
C MET A 76 1.38 5.24 8.40
N GLU A 77 1.50 4.27 9.31
CA GLU A 77 2.30 4.46 10.51
C GLU A 77 3.79 4.54 10.19
N GLN A 78 4.27 3.70 9.26
CA GLN A 78 5.69 3.71 8.90
C GLN A 78 6.11 5.04 8.27
N TYR A 79 5.28 5.58 7.39
CA TYR A 79 5.64 6.78 6.65
C TYR A 79 5.13 8.04 7.29
N GLY A 80 4.39 7.91 8.38
CA GLY A 80 3.99 9.06 9.17
C GLY A 80 5.03 9.47 10.20
N ILE A 81 6.10 8.69 10.37
CA ILE A 81 7.14 9.02 11.34
C ILE A 81 8.37 9.57 10.62
N MET A 82 9.24 10.21 11.41
CA MET A 82 10.39 10.91 10.85
C MET A 82 11.42 9.95 10.26
N TYR A 83 11.57 8.77 10.84
CA TYR A 83 12.56 7.79 10.39
C TYR A 83 11.87 6.48 10.06
N PRO A 84 11.25 6.39 8.89
CA PRO A 84 10.55 5.15 8.52
C PRO A 84 11.54 4.02 8.29
N SER A 85 11.07 2.80 8.52
CA SER A 85 11.92 1.63 8.36
C SER A 85 12.28 1.34 6.90
N GLY A 86 11.55 1.92 5.98
CA GLY A 86 11.77 1.66 4.56
C GLY A 86 11.05 0.43 4.05
N ARG A 87 10.26 -0.20 4.89
CA ARG A 87 9.51 -1.39 4.50
C ARG A 87 8.09 -1.02 4.15
N TYR A 88 7.57 -1.66 3.12
CA TYR A 88 6.20 -1.45 2.67
C TYR A 88 5.41 -2.73 2.87
N ALA A 89 4.15 -2.58 3.24
CA ALA A 89 3.25 -3.73 3.33
C ALA A 89 2.35 -3.74 2.11
N TYR A 90 2.63 -4.64 1.19
CA TYR A 90 1.78 -4.85 0.00
C TYR A 90 0.58 -5.71 0.33
N THR A 91 0.73 -6.62 1.27
CA THR A 91 -0.31 -7.52 1.73
C THR A 91 -0.19 -7.67 3.24
N GLU A 92 -1.19 -8.33 3.84
CA GLU A 92 -1.13 -8.59 5.28
C GLU A 92 0.07 -9.45 5.66
N GLU A 93 0.53 -10.28 4.74
CA GLU A 93 1.68 -11.13 5.00
C GLU A 93 2.97 -10.34 5.17
N ASP A 94 3.02 -9.12 4.62
CA ASP A 94 4.19 -8.27 4.75
C ASP A 94 4.23 -7.53 6.08
N CYS A 95 3.14 -7.54 6.84
CA CYS A 95 3.08 -6.84 8.11
C CYS A 95 3.75 -7.68 9.19
N PRO A 96 4.42 -7.03 10.18
CA PRO A 96 5.03 -7.80 11.27
C PRO A 96 3.98 -8.57 12.06
N VAL A 97 4.39 -9.72 12.47
CA VAL A 97 3.50 -10.56 13.27
C VAL A 97 3.39 -10.02 14.67
N GLN A 98 3.32 -9.95 15.08
CA GLN A 98 3.21 -9.66 16.25
C GLN A 98 2.77 -8.84 16.75
N ASN A 99 2.89 -8.64 16.10
CA ASN A 99 2.60 -7.82 16.28
C ASN A 99 1.68 -7.78 16.94
N LYS A 100 1.53 -8.27 16.84
CA LYS A 100 0.74 -8.34 17.20
C LYS A 100 0.53 -8.22 18.51
N GLU A 101 0.48 -8.44 18.88
CA GLU A 101 0.19 -8.31 19.84
C GLU A 101 0.77 -7.62 20.65
N GLU A 102 1.54 -7.55 20.59
CA GLU A 102 1.90 -6.81 21.15
C GLU A 102 1.87 -5.82 21.03
N ASN A 103 1.81 -5.95 20.55
CA ASN A 103 1.69 -5.15 20.41
C ASN A 103 1.28 -4.50 20.22
N CYS A 104 1.18 -4.77 19.89
CA CYS A 104 0.86 -4.16 19.78
C CYS A 104 0.67 -3.53 20.33
N SER A 105 0.96 -3.51 20.61
CA SER A 105 0.70 -3.00 21.12
C SER A 105 0.50 -2.47 21.29
#